data_864c2ff42ac1b689d5d5aa42968398bd
#
_entry.id   864c2ff42ac1b689d5d5aa42968398bd
#
_cell.length_a   1.000
_cell.length_b   1.000
_cell.length_c   1.000
_cell.angle_alpha   90.00
_cell.angle_beta   90.00
_cell.angle_gamma   90.00
#
_symmetry.space_group_name_H-M   'P 1'
#
loop_
_entity.id
_entity.type
_entity.pdbx_description
1 polymer ?
#
loop_
_entity_poly.entity_id
_entity_poly.type
_entity_poly.pdbx_seq_one_letter_code
_entity_poly.pdbx_strand_id
1 'polypeptide(L)'
;MPQQKKEVLVFDLNKTFYNKSSKDEFFKFVVSKKPRQAKYYLQMLYYELLLMMHQIRKTEFKENFFNYLDNLPPSQVEAYAKEFWENEFPQNFNKELLNRFKVARDNGTELFCATGGLEVYVKPLFNLFPISGFAGTQAEYVNGTYKVMGKACKDEEKTRRISKHYGNFGFTIAEAYSDSKEDILEEAEKAFLVEDGEIKPYPKNSKT
;
A
#
# COMPACT_ATOMS: atom_id res chain seq x y z
N MET A 1 27.91 -15.06 16.83
CA MET A 1 26.55 -15.44 17.26
C MET A 1 25.68 -15.42 16.03
N PRO A 2 24.86 -16.44 15.75
CA PRO A 2 23.92 -16.37 14.64
C PRO A 2 22.99 -15.17 14.89
N GLN A 3 22.92 -14.22 13.95
CA GLN A 3 21.95 -13.14 14.03
C GLN A 3 20.56 -13.76 14.03
N GLN A 4 19.78 -13.46 15.06
CA GLN A 4 18.40 -13.91 15.17
C GLN A 4 17.61 -13.30 14.02
N LYS A 5 16.98 -14.13 13.18
CA LYS A 5 16.12 -13.66 12.09
C LYS A 5 15.00 -12.84 12.68
N LYS A 6 14.70 -11.72 12.04
CA LYS A 6 13.58 -10.86 12.46
C LYS A 6 12.26 -11.50 12.06
N GLU A 7 11.31 -11.56 12.98
CA GLU A 7 9.93 -11.92 12.69
C GLU A 7 9.18 -10.71 12.21
N VAL A 8 8.58 -10.81 11.02
CA VAL A 8 7.90 -9.70 10.35
C VAL A 8 6.45 -10.08 10.07
N LEU A 9 5.53 -9.19 10.43
CA LEU A 9 4.15 -9.25 9.99
C LEU A 9 4.01 -8.30 8.81
N VAL A 10 3.63 -8.83 7.64
CA VAL A 10 3.47 -8.08 6.39
C VAL A 10 1.99 -7.88 6.09
N PHE A 11 1.61 -6.69 5.63
CA PHE A 11 0.21 -6.42 5.25
C PHE A 11 0.11 -5.49 4.05
N ASP A 12 -0.91 -5.75 3.20
CA ASP A 12 -1.37 -4.76 2.24
C ASP A 12 -2.19 -3.66 2.93
N LEU A 13 -2.33 -2.53 2.29
CA LEU A 13 -3.08 -1.39 2.81
C LEU A 13 -4.55 -1.44 2.42
N ASN A 14 -4.82 -1.41 1.10
CA ASN A 14 -6.16 -1.18 0.56
C ASN A 14 -7.05 -2.42 0.73
N LYS A 15 -8.28 -2.23 1.21
CA LYS A 15 -9.25 -3.32 1.48
C LYS A 15 -8.72 -4.40 2.43
N THR A 16 -7.56 -4.16 3.05
CA THR A 16 -6.93 -5.03 4.05
C THR A 16 -6.87 -4.30 5.39
N PHE A 17 -5.82 -3.51 5.62
CA PHE A 17 -5.69 -2.70 6.83
C PHE A 17 -6.61 -1.47 6.79
N TYR A 18 -6.69 -0.80 5.67
CA TYR A 18 -7.65 0.26 5.37
C TYR A 18 -8.83 -0.32 4.58
N ASN A 19 -10.07 -0.15 5.08
CA ASN A 19 -11.27 -0.80 4.55
C ASN A 19 -11.70 -0.36 3.14
N LYS A 20 -11.09 0.72 2.63
CA LYS A 20 -11.43 1.32 1.34
C LYS A 20 -10.25 1.28 0.37
N SER A 21 -10.42 1.81 -0.83
CA SER A 21 -9.36 2.06 -1.79
C SER A 21 -8.75 3.44 -1.55
N SER A 22 -7.52 3.49 -1.03
CA SER A 22 -6.85 4.76 -0.73
C SER A 22 -6.63 5.65 -1.95
N LYS A 23 -6.43 5.05 -3.14
CA LYS A 23 -6.27 5.81 -4.38
C LYS A 23 -7.54 6.59 -4.75
N ASP A 24 -8.72 5.97 -4.55
CA ASP A 24 -10.01 6.56 -4.92
C ASP A 24 -10.45 7.60 -3.88
N GLU A 25 -10.28 7.28 -2.60
CA GLU A 25 -10.65 8.20 -1.52
C GLU A 25 -9.72 9.44 -1.49
N PHE A 26 -8.42 9.24 -1.73
CA PHE A 26 -7.48 10.36 -1.81
C PHE A 26 -7.76 11.27 -3.02
N PHE A 27 -8.17 10.68 -4.18
CA PHE A 27 -8.63 11.48 -5.31
C PHE A 27 -9.83 12.35 -4.93
N LYS A 28 -10.88 11.77 -4.31
CA LYS A 28 -12.06 12.51 -3.85
C LYS A 28 -11.66 13.64 -2.90
N PHE A 29 -10.74 13.35 -1.98
CA PHE A 29 -10.21 14.33 -1.05
C PHE A 29 -9.49 15.49 -1.76
N VAL A 30 -8.59 15.18 -2.71
CA VAL A 30 -7.90 16.22 -3.49
C VAL A 30 -8.88 17.06 -4.31
N VAL A 31 -9.89 16.44 -4.92
CA VAL A 31 -10.96 17.17 -5.65
C VAL A 31 -11.73 18.10 -4.72
N SER A 32 -12.01 17.71 -3.49
CA SER A 32 -12.67 18.60 -2.52
C SER A 32 -11.84 19.85 -2.20
N LYS A 33 -10.51 19.72 -2.21
CA LYS A 33 -9.56 20.85 -2.02
C LYS A 33 -9.30 21.64 -3.31
N LYS A 34 -9.34 20.96 -4.45
CA LYS A 34 -9.02 21.50 -5.79
C LYS A 34 -10.07 21.02 -6.81
N PRO A 35 -11.26 21.63 -6.87
CA PRO A 35 -12.36 21.15 -7.74
C PRO A 35 -12.00 21.03 -9.22
N ARG A 36 -11.03 21.81 -9.69
CA ARG A 36 -10.53 21.73 -11.08
C ARG A 36 -9.93 20.35 -11.42
N GLN A 37 -9.48 19.58 -10.43
CA GLN A 37 -8.93 18.23 -10.63
C GLN A 37 -10.02 17.18 -10.95
N ALA A 38 -11.30 17.50 -10.77
CA ALA A 38 -12.42 16.63 -11.17
C ALA A 38 -12.39 16.26 -12.67
N LYS A 39 -11.79 17.11 -13.52
CA LYS A 39 -11.60 16.81 -14.96
C LYS A 39 -10.89 15.50 -15.22
N TYR A 40 -10.04 15.04 -14.31
CA TYR A 40 -9.31 13.79 -14.45
C TYR A 40 -10.14 12.53 -14.18
N TYR A 41 -11.39 12.67 -13.69
CA TYR A 41 -12.24 11.52 -13.39
C TYR A 41 -12.48 10.62 -14.64
N LEU A 42 -12.84 11.25 -15.77
CA LEU A 42 -13.05 10.50 -17.02
C LEU A 42 -11.75 9.85 -17.52
N GLN A 43 -10.63 10.52 -17.36
CA GLN A 43 -9.32 9.98 -17.71
C GLN A 43 -8.99 8.76 -16.84
N MET A 44 -9.26 8.80 -15.55
CA MET A 44 -9.04 7.67 -14.64
C MET A 44 -9.87 6.46 -15.05
N LEU A 45 -11.16 6.64 -15.35
CA LEU A 45 -12.04 5.59 -15.84
C LEU A 45 -11.53 4.97 -17.16
N TYR A 46 -11.05 5.80 -18.08
CA TYR A 46 -10.46 5.34 -19.32
C TYR A 46 -9.24 4.44 -19.10
N TYR A 47 -8.31 4.86 -18.25
CA TYR A 47 -7.12 4.05 -17.94
C TYR A 47 -7.44 2.80 -17.11
N GLU A 48 -8.46 2.81 -16.26
CA GLU A 48 -8.96 1.61 -15.59
C GLU A 48 -9.48 0.59 -16.60
N LEU A 49 -10.24 1.04 -17.61
CA LEU A 49 -10.72 0.19 -18.68
C LEU A 49 -9.56 -0.42 -19.49
N LEU A 50 -8.57 0.38 -19.87
CA LEU A 50 -7.39 -0.11 -20.60
C LEU A 50 -6.60 -1.15 -19.79
N LEU A 51 -6.48 -0.95 -18.48
CA LEU A 51 -5.83 -1.91 -17.60
C LEU A 51 -6.62 -3.23 -17.51
N MET A 52 -7.95 -3.16 -17.38
CA MET A 52 -8.83 -4.34 -17.40
C MET A 52 -8.75 -5.11 -18.71
N MET A 53 -8.61 -4.41 -19.83
CA MET A 53 -8.44 -5.00 -21.16
C MET A 53 -7.00 -5.48 -21.43
N HIS A 54 -6.10 -5.41 -20.46
CA HIS A 54 -4.68 -5.75 -20.57
C HIS A 54 -3.92 -4.96 -21.67
N GLN A 55 -4.41 -3.78 -22.04
CA GLN A 55 -3.80 -2.95 -23.07
C GLN A 55 -2.66 -2.06 -22.55
N ILE A 56 -2.59 -1.86 -21.24
CA ILE A 56 -1.52 -1.10 -20.59
C ILE A 56 -0.94 -1.86 -19.40
N ARG A 57 0.30 -1.52 -19.03
CA ARG A 57 0.98 -2.10 -17.85
C ARG A 57 0.52 -1.43 -16.55
N LYS A 58 0.63 -2.15 -15.43
CA LYS A 58 0.32 -1.62 -14.09
C LYS A 58 1.08 -0.31 -13.76
N THR A 59 2.31 -0.16 -14.23
CA THR A 59 3.12 1.07 -14.04
C THR A 59 2.53 2.23 -14.83
N GLU A 60 2.24 2.01 -16.11
CA GLU A 60 1.63 3.02 -16.99
C GLU A 60 0.25 3.46 -16.48
N PHE A 61 -0.57 2.50 -16.00
CA PHE A 61 -1.81 2.82 -15.31
C PHE A 61 -1.56 3.74 -14.11
N LYS A 62 -0.56 3.43 -13.27
CA LYS A 62 -0.24 4.25 -12.09
C LYS A 62 0.14 5.68 -12.45
N GLU A 63 0.97 5.87 -13.45
CA GLU A 63 1.37 7.19 -13.91
C GLU A 63 0.18 8.03 -14.38
N ASN A 64 -0.70 7.42 -15.18
CA ASN A 64 -1.85 8.13 -15.75
C ASN A 64 -3.01 8.28 -14.75
N PHE A 65 -3.19 7.32 -13.83
CA PHE A 65 -4.20 7.41 -12.79
C PHE A 65 -3.95 8.60 -11.86
N PHE A 66 -2.70 8.90 -11.55
CA PHE A 66 -2.33 9.96 -10.62
C PHE A 66 -2.12 11.34 -11.27
N ASN A 67 -2.49 11.54 -12.54
CA ASN A 67 -2.41 12.84 -13.21
C ASN A 67 -3.23 13.94 -12.52
N TYR A 68 -4.19 13.58 -11.67
CA TYR A 68 -4.87 14.56 -10.82
C TYR A 68 -3.96 15.23 -9.78
N LEU A 69 -2.75 14.72 -9.59
CA LEU A 69 -1.70 15.33 -8.77
C LEU A 69 -0.80 16.27 -9.58
N ASP A 70 -0.98 16.38 -10.90
CA ASP A 70 -0.19 17.27 -11.72
C ASP A 70 -0.27 18.71 -11.23
N ASN A 71 0.87 19.39 -11.25
CA ASN A 71 1.06 20.74 -10.74
C ASN A 71 0.81 20.90 -9.22
N LEU A 72 0.77 19.78 -8.48
CA LEU A 72 0.79 19.78 -7.03
C LEU A 72 2.20 19.32 -6.56
N PRO A 73 3.03 20.20 -6.03
CA PRO A 73 4.37 19.81 -5.57
C PRO A 73 4.30 18.82 -4.40
N PRO A 74 5.34 17.99 -4.19
CA PRO A 74 5.34 16.95 -3.15
C PRO A 74 4.94 17.44 -1.77
N SER A 75 5.40 18.61 -1.35
CA SER A 75 5.04 19.20 -0.05
C SER A 75 3.53 19.47 0.08
N GLN A 76 2.85 19.86 -1.01
CA GLN A 76 1.40 20.07 -1.00
C GLN A 76 0.65 18.75 -0.98
N VAL A 77 1.09 17.75 -1.76
CA VAL A 77 0.50 16.41 -1.75
C VAL A 77 0.66 15.77 -0.38
N GLU A 78 1.82 15.92 0.25
CA GLU A 78 2.10 15.40 1.59
C GLU A 78 1.22 16.06 2.66
N ALA A 79 1.02 17.39 2.57
CA ALA A 79 0.11 18.11 3.46
C ALA A 79 -1.35 17.63 3.31
N TYR A 80 -1.81 17.45 2.06
CA TYR A 80 -3.14 16.88 1.80
C TYR A 80 -3.26 15.44 2.29
N ALA A 81 -2.22 14.63 2.12
CA ALA A 81 -2.20 13.25 2.58
C ALA A 81 -2.26 13.16 4.10
N LYS A 82 -1.55 14.04 4.82
CA LYS A 82 -1.62 14.11 6.27
C LYS A 82 -3.06 14.39 6.74
N GLU A 83 -3.69 15.45 6.21
CA GLU A 83 -5.08 15.80 6.55
C GLU A 83 -6.07 14.68 6.17
N PHE A 84 -5.86 14.06 4.99
CA PHE A 84 -6.66 12.91 4.55
C PHE A 84 -6.60 11.76 5.56
N TRP A 85 -5.41 11.34 5.96
CA TRP A 85 -5.26 10.23 6.88
C TRP A 85 -5.72 10.56 8.30
N GLU A 86 -5.60 11.82 8.76
CA GLU A 86 -6.19 12.28 10.03
C GLU A 86 -7.73 12.14 10.03
N ASN A 87 -8.38 12.34 8.87
CA ASN A 87 -9.82 12.17 8.73
C ASN A 87 -10.25 10.69 8.60
N GLU A 88 -9.39 9.84 8.05
CA GLU A 88 -9.71 8.42 7.79
C GLU A 88 -9.34 7.50 8.96
N PHE A 89 -8.26 7.81 9.68
CA PHE A 89 -7.75 6.99 10.78
C PHE A 89 -8.32 7.41 12.15
N PRO A 90 -8.72 6.45 13.00
CA PRO A 90 -8.78 4.99 12.81
C PRO A 90 -10.13 4.48 12.29
N GLN A 91 -11.12 5.36 12.04
CA GLN A 91 -12.53 5.02 11.83
C GLN A 91 -12.77 4.09 10.65
N ASN A 92 -11.99 4.27 9.58
CA ASN A 92 -12.10 3.53 8.33
C ASN A 92 -11.06 2.39 8.19
N PHE A 93 -10.50 1.94 9.32
CA PHE A 93 -9.54 0.85 9.36
C PHE A 93 -10.14 -0.43 9.94
N ASN A 94 -9.59 -1.57 9.53
CA ASN A 94 -9.99 -2.87 10.06
C ASN A 94 -9.66 -2.95 11.56
N LYS A 95 -10.68 -2.95 12.41
CA LYS A 95 -10.51 -2.88 13.87
C LYS A 95 -9.81 -4.10 14.44
N GLU A 96 -10.07 -5.28 13.86
CA GLU A 96 -9.41 -6.51 14.30
C GLU A 96 -7.91 -6.46 13.97
N LEU A 97 -7.53 -6.07 12.74
CA LEU A 97 -6.14 -5.90 12.35
C LEU A 97 -5.45 -4.80 13.16
N LEU A 98 -6.13 -3.68 13.43
CA LEU A 98 -5.59 -2.62 14.30
C LEU A 98 -5.17 -3.17 15.66
N ASN A 99 -6.03 -3.95 16.30
CA ASN A 99 -5.72 -4.54 17.59
C ASN A 99 -4.62 -5.59 17.49
N ARG A 100 -4.69 -6.47 16.49
CA ARG A 100 -3.71 -7.53 16.25
C ARG A 100 -2.31 -6.96 16.02
N PHE A 101 -2.20 -5.93 15.18
CA PHE A 101 -0.92 -5.28 14.88
C PHE A 101 -0.34 -4.52 16.09
N LYS A 102 -1.19 -3.90 16.91
CA LYS A 102 -0.73 -3.30 18.17
C LYS A 102 -0.12 -4.35 19.10
N VAL A 103 -0.82 -5.46 19.31
CA VAL A 103 -0.32 -6.56 20.15
C VAL A 103 0.98 -7.16 19.58
N ALA A 104 1.05 -7.40 18.27
CA ALA A 104 2.25 -7.91 17.64
C ALA A 104 3.45 -6.97 17.84
N ARG A 105 3.25 -5.68 17.60
CA ARG A 105 4.28 -4.66 17.81
C ARG A 105 4.74 -4.59 19.27
N ASP A 106 3.81 -4.62 20.21
CA ASP A 106 4.11 -4.53 21.64
C ASP A 106 4.88 -5.79 22.13
N ASN A 107 4.74 -6.91 21.43
CA ASN A 107 5.50 -8.15 21.61
C ASN A 107 6.84 -8.17 20.82
N GLY A 108 7.21 -7.09 20.15
CA GLY A 108 8.48 -6.96 19.44
C GLY A 108 8.47 -7.50 18.01
N THR A 109 7.32 -7.91 17.46
CA THR A 109 7.18 -8.29 16.05
C THR A 109 7.25 -7.04 15.17
N GLU A 110 8.07 -7.07 14.12
CA GLU A 110 8.16 -5.96 13.18
C GLU A 110 6.95 -5.93 12.25
N LEU A 111 6.38 -4.74 12.06
CA LEU A 111 5.26 -4.50 11.14
C LEU A 111 5.77 -3.91 9.84
N PHE A 112 5.41 -4.51 8.71
CA PHE A 112 5.77 -4.00 7.39
C PHE A 112 4.55 -3.85 6.49
N CYS A 113 4.30 -2.63 5.99
CA CYS A 113 3.27 -2.39 4.99
C CYS A 113 3.85 -2.42 3.58
N ALA A 114 3.29 -3.25 2.69
CA ALA A 114 3.65 -3.30 1.28
C ALA A 114 2.43 -3.01 0.41
N THR A 115 2.38 -1.85 -0.26
CA THR A 115 1.18 -1.41 -0.98
C THR A 115 1.45 -0.88 -2.39
N GLY A 116 0.47 -1.07 -3.28
CA GLY A 116 0.49 -0.47 -4.61
C GLY A 116 0.25 1.04 -4.64
N GLY A 117 -0.07 1.70 -3.53
CA GLY A 117 -0.24 3.16 -3.44
C GLY A 117 1.07 3.93 -3.67
N LEU A 118 1.00 5.21 -4.10
CA LEU A 118 2.20 6.05 -4.18
C LEU A 118 2.71 6.40 -2.78
N GLU A 119 4.01 6.30 -2.57
CA GLU A 119 4.63 6.59 -1.27
C GLU A 119 4.33 8.01 -0.77
N VAL A 120 4.27 8.99 -1.65
CA VAL A 120 4.07 10.41 -1.31
C VAL A 120 2.76 10.64 -0.53
N TYR A 121 1.69 9.90 -0.83
CA TYR A 121 0.43 10.08 -0.10
C TYR A 121 0.16 9.00 0.95
N VAL A 122 0.81 7.84 0.86
CA VAL A 122 0.62 6.77 1.85
C VAL A 122 1.50 6.95 3.08
N LYS A 123 2.74 7.38 2.91
CA LYS A 123 3.74 7.52 3.99
C LYS A 123 3.23 8.30 5.22
N PRO A 124 2.48 9.41 5.09
CA PRO A 124 1.97 10.16 6.24
C PRO A 124 1.04 9.38 7.18
N LEU A 125 0.38 8.31 6.71
CA LEU A 125 -0.41 7.41 7.56
C LEU A 125 0.42 6.86 8.73
N PHE A 126 1.70 6.56 8.50
CA PHE A 126 2.56 5.91 9.48
C PHE A 126 3.08 6.85 10.57
N ASN A 127 2.76 8.15 10.49
CA ASN A 127 2.87 9.06 11.62
C ASN A 127 1.74 8.85 12.64
N LEU A 128 0.57 8.37 12.19
CA LEU A 128 -0.59 8.06 13.04
C LEU A 128 -0.54 6.62 13.57
N PHE A 129 0.01 5.72 12.78
CA PHE A 129 0.19 4.31 13.12
C PHE A 129 1.63 3.87 12.81
N PRO A 130 2.59 4.07 13.72
CA PRO A 130 3.99 3.74 13.51
C PRO A 130 4.21 2.25 13.24
N ILE A 131 5.04 1.96 12.21
CA ILE A 131 5.45 0.62 11.79
C ILE A 131 6.96 0.57 11.56
N SER A 132 7.51 -0.65 11.46
CA SER A 132 8.96 -0.87 11.32
C SER A 132 9.45 -0.62 9.89
N GLY A 133 8.62 -0.88 8.88
CA GLY A 133 8.98 -0.71 7.49
C GLY A 133 7.79 -0.48 6.57
N PHE A 134 8.06 0.15 5.44
CA PHE A 134 7.05 0.50 4.45
C PHE A 134 7.63 0.45 3.03
N ALA A 135 6.84 -0.09 2.10
CA ALA A 135 7.11 -0.01 0.68
C ALA A 135 5.82 0.33 -0.09
N GLY A 136 5.88 1.39 -0.86
CA GLY A 136 4.83 1.81 -1.80
C GLY A 136 5.38 1.95 -3.21
N THR A 137 4.56 2.33 -4.17
CA THR A 137 5.03 2.70 -5.49
C THR A 137 5.77 4.04 -5.41
N GLN A 138 7.04 4.04 -5.76
CA GLN A 138 7.86 5.25 -5.76
C GLN A 138 7.58 6.10 -6.99
N ALA A 139 7.49 7.39 -6.81
CA ALA A 139 7.33 8.34 -7.90
C ALA A 139 8.19 9.59 -7.65
N GLU A 140 8.75 10.12 -8.73
CA GLU A 140 9.49 11.38 -8.74
C GLU A 140 8.63 12.49 -9.34
N TYR A 141 8.70 13.69 -8.77
CA TYR A 141 8.02 14.86 -9.30
C TYR A 141 8.95 15.61 -10.25
N VAL A 142 8.65 15.53 -11.54
CA VAL A 142 9.46 16.11 -12.61
C VAL A 142 8.56 16.92 -13.55
N ASN A 143 8.94 18.18 -13.80
CA ASN A 143 8.21 19.07 -14.72
C ASN A 143 6.68 19.15 -14.45
N GLY A 144 6.30 19.15 -13.18
CA GLY A 144 4.90 19.31 -12.79
C GLY A 144 4.08 18.00 -12.77
N THR A 145 4.68 16.84 -12.98
CA THR A 145 3.98 15.54 -12.99
C THR A 145 4.70 14.49 -12.16
N TYR A 146 3.98 13.44 -11.73
CA TYR A 146 4.55 12.31 -11.00
C TYR A 146 4.84 11.14 -11.93
N LYS A 147 6.12 10.78 -12.06
CA LYS A 147 6.59 9.64 -12.84
C LYS A 147 6.98 8.48 -11.93
N VAL A 148 6.48 7.28 -12.22
CA VAL A 148 6.79 6.08 -11.44
C VAL A 148 8.26 5.70 -11.63
N MET A 149 8.96 5.50 -10.52
CA MET A 149 10.34 5.06 -10.47
C MET A 149 10.40 3.52 -10.48
N GLY A 150 10.83 2.94 -11.58
CA GLY A 150 10.92 1.49 -11.74
C GLY A 150 9.56 0.80 -11.86
N LYS A 151 9.34 -0.29 -11.12
CA LYS A 151 8.08 -1.05 -11.14
C LYS A 151 7.12 -0.57 -10.05
N ALA A 152 5.81 -0.61 -10.33
CA ALA A 152 4.78 -0.42 -9.30
C ALA A 152 4.92 -1.50 -8.21
N CYS A 153 4.73 -1.12 -6.94
CA CYS A 153 4.88 -2.02 -5.80
C CYS A 153 3.68 -2.99 -5.69
N LYS A 154 3.69 -4.01 -6.54
CA LYS A 154 2.67 -5.07 -6.62
C LYS A 154 3.33 -6.41 -6.92
N ASP A 155 2.62 -7.49 -6.57
CA ASP A 155 3.04 -8.85 -6.85
C ASP A 155 4.50 -9.09 -6.35
N GLU A 156 5.37 -9.69 -7.13
CA GLU A 156 6.80 -9.93 -6.82
C GLU A 156 7.55 -8.68 -6.33
N GLU A 157 7.15 -7.48 -6.79
CA GLU A 157 7.84 -6.26 -6.37
C GLU A 157 7.66 -5.96 -4.89
N LYS A 158 6.53 -6.37 -4.26
CA LYS A 158 6.32 -6.27 -2.81
C LYS A 158 7.40 -7.08 -2.07
N THR A 159 7.53 -8.36 -2.39
CA THR A 159 8.51 -9.26 -1.79
C THR A 159 9.94 -8.78 -1.99
N ARG A 160 10.26 -8.33 -3.22
CA ARG A 160 11.59 -7.78 -3.53
C ARG A 160 11.93 -6.57 -2.66
N ARG A 161 10.97 -5.68 -2.39
CA ARG A 161 11.20 -4.49 -1.56
C ARG A 161 11.30 -4.81 -0.08
N ILE A 162 10.54 -5.77 0.41
CA ILE A 162 10.67 -6.29 1.77
C ILE A 162 12.08 -6.86 1.95
N SER A 163 12.52 -7.74 1.04
CA SER A 163 13.85 -8.33 1.06
C SER A 163 14.96 -7.27 1.01
N LYS A 164 14.78 -6.21 0.20
CA LYS A 164 15.72 -5.11 0.14
C LYS A 164 15.78 -4.32 1.45
N HIS A 165 14.64 -4.13 2.13
CA HIS A 165 14.57 -3.40 3.40
C HIS A 165 15.33 -4.12 4.50
N TYR A 166 15.16 -5.44 4.61
CA TYR A 166 15.84 -6.23 5.64
C TYR A 166 17.28 -6.61 5.28
N GLY A 167 17.62 -6.60 3.98
CA GLY A 167 18.99 -6.82 3.50
C GLY A 167 19.63 -8.10 4.06
N ASN A 168 20.83 -7.95 4.62
CA ASN A 168 21.63 -9.06 5.15
C ASN A 168 21.18 -9.55 6.54
N PHE A 169 20.22 -8.88 7.20
CA PHE A 169 19.80 -9.28 8.55
C PHE A 169 19.01 -10.58 8.61
N GLY A 170 18.50 -11.05 7.47
CA GLY A 170 17.60 -12.19 7.41
C GLY A 170 16.27 -11.90 8.12
N PHE A 171 15.16 -12.32 7.53
CA PHE A 171 13.84 -12.17 8.11
C PHE A 171 12.97 -13.38 7.78
N THR A 172 11.88 -13.54 8.53
CA THR A 172 10.83 -14.52 8.26
C THR A 172 9.51 -13.76 8.28
N ILE A 173 8.68 -13.97 7.27
CA ILE A 173 7.32 -13.43 7.29
C ILE A 173 6.47 -14.37 8.15
N ALA A 174 6.31 -14.04 9.43
CA ALA A 174 5.53 -14.84 10.35
C ALA A 174 4.03 -14.84 9.99
N GLU A 175 3.50 -13.66 9.64
CA GLU A 175 2.12 -13.51 9.20
C GLU A 175 2.03 -12.55 8.02
N ALA A 176 1.12 -12.84 7.05
CA ALA A 176 0.82 -11.93 5.95
C ALA A 176 -0.69 -11.76 5.75
N TYR A 177 -1.11 -10.53 5.39
CA TYR A 177 -2.50 -10.14 5.19
C TYR A 177 -2.67 -9.39 3.87
N SER A 178 -3.63 -9.80 3.03
CA SER A 178 -3.97 -9.12 1.78
C SER A 178 -5.45 -9.33 1.42
N ASP A 179 -6.05 -8.41 0.66
CA ASP A 179 -7.39 -8.55 0.07
C ASP A 179 -7.41 -9.42 -1.19
N SER A 180 -6.25 -9.80 -1.68
CA SER A 180 -6.08 -10.58 -2.91
C SER A 180 -4.93 -11.58 -2.80
N LYS A 181 -4.93 -12.57 -3.69
CA LYS A 181 -3.83 -13.55 -3.79
C LYS A 181 -2.56 -12.85 -4.28
N GLU A 182 -1.54 -12.83 -3.43
CA GLU A 182 -0.26 -12.20 -3.70
C GLU A 182 0.89 -13.07 -3.19
N ASP A 183 2.09 -12.86 -3.74
CA ASP A 183 3.29 -13.64 -3.39
C ASP A 183 3.64 -13.56 -1.90
N ILE A 184 3.36 -12.43 -1.24
CA ILE A 184 3.58 -12.27 0.21
C ILE A 184 2.78 -13.28 1.04
N LEU A 185 1.60 -13.73 0.57
CA LEU A 185 0.82 -14.76 1.26
C LEU A 185 1.47 -16.15 1.12
N GLU A 186 2.04 -16.46 -0.04
CA GLU A 186 2.72 -17.74 -0.28
C GLU A 186 4.03 -17.86 0.52
N GLU A 187 4.73 -16.75 0.74
CA GLU A 187 6.00 -16.71 1.48
C GLU A 187 5.83 -16.69 3.01
N ALA A 188 4.70 -16.24 3.54
CA ALA A 188 4.49 -16.13 4.98
C ALA A 188 4.30 -17.50 5.65
N GLU A 189 4.66 -17.67 6.91
CA GLU A 189 4.35 -18.89 7.68
C GLU A 189 2.84 -19.07 7.85
N LYS A 190 2.13 -17.98 8.22
CA LYS A 190 0.68 -17.91 8.28
C LYS A 190 0.19 -16.83 7.33
N ALA A 191 -0.78 -17.17 6.51
CA ALA A 191 -1.33 -16.25 5.51
C ALA A 191 -2.84 -16.08 5.69
N PHE A 192 -3.32 -14.86 5.47
CA PHE A 192 -4.72 -14.51 5.65
C PHE A 192 -5.23 -13.64 4.49
N LEU A 193 -6.38 -14.01 3.94
CA LEU A 193 -7.17 -13.14 3.07
C LEU A 193 -8.11 -12.30 3.92
N VAL A 194 -8.25 -11.03 3.51
CA VAL A 194 -9.21 -10.10 4.10
C VAL A 194 -10.28 -9.81 3.05
N GLU A 195 -11.46 -10.38 3.24
CA GLU A 195 -12.60 -10.23 2.35
C GLU A 195 -13.72 -9.50 3.09
N ASP A 196 -14.13 -8.35 2.59
CA ASP A 196 -15.16 -7.49 3.20
C ASP A 196 -14.93 -7.19 4.70
N GLY A 197 -13.65 -7.09 5.08
CA GLY A 197 -13.22 -6.83 6.45
C GLY A 197 -13.09 -8.09 7.32
N GLU A 198 -13.50 -9.25 6.86
CA GLU A 198 -13.32 -10.53 7.53
C GLU A 198 -11.95 -11.14 7.24
N ILE A 199 -11.28 -11.64 8.28
CA ILE A 199 -9.96 -12.27 8.17
C ILE A 199 -10.12 -13.78 8.08
N LYS A 200 -9.74 -14.36 6.94
CA LYS A 200 -9.85 -15.80 6.67
C LYS A 200 -8.48 -16.42 6.45
N PRO A 201 -8.20 -17.63 6.97
CA PRO A 201 -6.96 -18.32 6.64
C PRO A 201 -6.84 -18.51 5.12
N TYR A 202 -5.68 -18.16 4.58
CA TYR A 202 -5.37 -18.41 3.16
C TYR A 202 -4.85 -19.83 2.99
N PRO A 203 -5.53 -20.69 2.20
CA PRO A 203 -5.03 -22.03 1.93
C PRO A 203 -3.81 -21.93 1.01
N LYS A 204 -2.63 -22.16 1.56
CA LYS A 204 -1.42 -22.26 0.73
C LYS A 204 -1.51 -23.49 -0.16
N ASN A 205 -1.11 -23.31 -1.41
CA ASN A 205 -0.88 -24.45 -2.26
C ASN A 205 0.29 -25.25 -1.65
N SER A 206 0.02 -26.46 -1.15
CA SER A 206 1.09 -27.37 -0.76
C SER A 206 2.03 -27.53 -1.96
N LYS A 207 3.22 -26.95 -1.86
CA LYS A 207 4.27 -27.25 -2.82
C LYS A 207 4.59 -28.73 -2.66
N THR A 208 4.00 -29.57 -3.53
CA THR A 208 4.41 -30.96 -3.75
C THR A 208 5.77 -30.98 -4.42
#